data_282b2576e91c5fdb0c88b12f9f4d8a44
#
_entry.id   282b2576e91c5fdb0c88b12f9f4d8a44
#
_cell.length_a   1.000
_cell.length_b   1.000
_cell.length_c   1.000
_cell.angle_alpha   90.00
_cell.angle_beta   90.00
_cell.angle_gamma   90.00
#
_symmetry.space_group_name_H-M   'P 1'
#
loop_
_entity.id
_entity.type
_entity.pdbx_description
1 polymer ?
#
loop_
_entity_poly.entity_id
_entity_poly.type
_entity_poly.pdbx_seq_one_letter_code
_entity_poly.pdbx_strand_id
1 'polypeptide(L)'
;MGKLEGKVAVITGASKGIGEGIAKVYAKYGAKCVLAARGPKVLELAEELKKQGYEAVGVQTDVSDFESVKNLVKVAEETYGPVDILVNNAGICVLEDFLNDGSFENRDRHFDINIKGVWNTTKAVLPSMIKTGAGAIVIMSSVTGDMVADPGEVAYATSKAALVGFTKAMAREVGG
;
A
#
# COMPACT_ATOMS: atom_id res chain seq x y z
N MET A 1 12.50 8.11 22.21
CA MET A 1 12.32 6.88 21.46
C MET A 1 11.00 6.99 20.71
N GLY A 2 11.03 6.85 19.39
CA GLY A 2 9.81 6.96 18.57
C GLY A 2 8.89 5.75 18.77
N LYS A 3 7.58 5.92 18.54
CA LYS A 3 6.59 4.84 18.69
C LYS A 3 6.83 3.67 17.70
N LEU A 4 7.56 3.92 16.60
CA LEU A 4 7.87 2.93 15.55
C LEU A 4 9.37 2.62 15.48
N GLU A 5 10.12 2.88 16.55
CA GLU A 5 11.56 2.72 16.58
C GLU A 5 11.99 1.32 16.14
N GLY A 6 12.83 1.27 15.08
CA GLY A 6 13.35 0.05 14.50
C GLY A 6 12.36 -0.80 13.69
N LYS A 7 11.08 -0.43 13.61
CA LYS A 7 10.06 -1.14 12.83
C LYS A 7 10.27 -0.98 11.34
N VAL A 8 10.25 -2.06 10.58
CA VAL A 8 10.31 -2.06 9.12
C VAL A 8 8.91 -1.87 8.55
N ALA A 9 8.70 -0.74 7.86
CA ALA A 9 7.40 -0.35 7.31
C ALA A 9 7.45 -0.25 5.78
N VAL A 10 6.68 -1.09 5.09
CA VAL A 10 6.45 -0.98 3.64
C VAL A 10 5.22 -0.10 3.41
N ILE A 11 5.37 0.95 2.61
CA ILE A 11 4.30 1.93 2.30
C ILE A 11 4.12 2.00 0.79
N THR A 12 2.97 1.54 0.30
CA THR A 12 2.66 1.60 -1.14
C THR A 12 2.00 2.93 -1.52
N GLY A 13 2.20 3.38 -2.76
CA GLY A 13 1.69 4.68 -3.21
C GLY A 13 2.37 5.86 -2.50
N ALA A 14 3.62 5.69 -2.08
CA ALA A 14 4.34 6.65 -1.22
C ALA A 14 4.85 7.90 -1.95
N SER A 15 4.75 8.00 -3.27
CA SER A 15 5.37 9.09 -4.05
C SER A 15 4.66 10.45 -3.93
N LYS A 16 3.46 10.51 -3.36
CA LYS A 16 2.67 11.74 -3.21
C LYS A 16 1.51 11.57 -2.22
N GLY A 17 0.91 12.70 -1.83
CA GLY A 17 -0.35 12.73 -1.08
C GLY A 17 -0.28 12.01 0.26
N ILE A 18 -1.29 11.16 0.54
CA ILE A 18 -1.42 10.46 1.82
C ILE A 18 -0.23 9.53 2.08
N GLY A 19 0.21 8.77 1.08
CA GLY A 19 1.33 7.84 1.23
C GLY A 19 2.66 8.54 1.55
N GLU A 20 2.93 9.68 0.91
CA GLU A 20 4.09 10.53 1.25
C GLU A 20 4.00 11.07 2.68
N GLY A 21 2.80 11.53 3.08
CA GLY A 21 2.55 12.00 4.45
C GLY A 21 2.80 10.91 5.49
N ILE A 22 2.31 9.68 5.23
CA ILE A 22 2.54 8.52 6.10
C ILE A 22 4.04 8.22 6.19
N ALA A 23 4.77 8.21 5.06
CA ALA A 23 6.20 7.95 5.03
C ALA A 23 6.99 8.92 5.90
N LYS A 24 6.70 10.23 5.78
CA LYS A 24 7.35 11.29 6.59
C LYS A 24 7.05 11.14 8.08
N VAL A 25 5.81 10.81 8.43
CA VAL A 25 5.40 10.59 9.82
C VAL A 25 6.05 9.34 10.39
N TYR A 26 6.05 8.22 9.67
CA TYR A 26 6.64 6.97 10.13
C TYR A 26 8.15 7.11 10.33
N ALA A 27 8.86 7.74 9.39
CA ALA A 27 10.28 8.04 9.52
C ALA A 27 10.57 8.86 10.78
N LYS A 28 9.78 9.91 11.03
CA LYS A 28 9.89 10.76 12.24
C LYS A 28 9.68 9.97 13.54
N TYR A 29 8.89 8.90 13.51
CA TYR A 29 8.67 8.02 14.66
C TYR A 29 9.67 6.87 14.76
N GLY A 30 10.72 6.85 13.94
CA GLY A 30 11.84 5.90 14.01
C GLY A 30 11.65 4.63 13.18
N ALA A 31 10.66 4.59 12.28
CA ALA A 31 10.51 3.46 11.37
C ALA A 31 11.58 3.46 10.28
N LYS A 32 12.01 2.26 9.86
CA LYS A 32 12.77 2.00 8.65
C LYS A 32 11.78 1.91 7.48
N CYS A 33 11.74 2.93 6.64
CA CYS A 33 10.70 3.10 5.64
C CYS A 33 11.10 2.50 4.29
N VAL A 34 10.33 1.57 3.77
CA VAL A 34 10.43 1.05 2.41
C VAL A 34 9.28 1.65 1.59
N LEU A 35 9.62 2.56 0.71
CA LEU A 35 8.67 3.38 -0.03
C LEU A 35 8.46 2.80 -1.42
N ALA A 36 7.22 2.48 -1.78
CA ALA A 36 6.89 1.86 -3.05
C ALA A 36 5.94 2.74 -3.89
N ALA A 37 6.29 2.95 -5.14
CA ALA A 37 5.42 3.56 -6.15
C ALA A 37 5.98 3.29 -7.56
N ARG A 38 5.16 3.46 -8.60
CA ARG A 38 5.55 3.16 -9.99
C ARG A 38 6.59 4.14 -10.55
N GLY A 39 6.46 5.40 -10.23
CA GLY A 39 7.32 6.45 -10.78
C GLY A 39 8.61 6.70 -9.98
N PRO A 40 9.62 7.36 -10.58
CA PRO A 40 10.92 7.61 -9.95
C PRO A 40 10.86 8.54 -8.74
N LYS A 41 9.82 9.34 -8.59
CA LYS A 41 9.65 10.26 -7.46
C LYS A 41 9.74 9.57 -6.08
N VAL A 42 9.46 8.28 -6.01
CA VAL A 42 9.62 7.50 -4.77
C VAL A 42 11.08 7.35 -4.35
N LEU A 43 11.99 7.31 -5.31
CA LEU A 43 13.43 7.26 -5.06
C LEU A 43 13.91 8.60 -4.50
N GLU A 44 13.43 9.70 -5.09
CA GLU A 44 13.75 11.06 -4.64
C GLU A 44 13.29 11.30 -3.20
N LEU A 45 12.06 10.87 -2.86
CA LEU A 45 11.55 10.97 -1.51
C LEU A 45 12.38 10.17 -0.49
N ALA A 46 12.81 8.96 -0.87
CA ALA A 46 13.67 8.16 -0.01
C ALA A 46 15.01 8.87 0.27
N GLU A 47 15.63 9.45 -0.77
CA GLU A 47 16.87 10.22 -0.61
C GLU A 47 16.67 11.51 0.20
N GLU A 48 15.51 12.17 0.05
CA GLU A 48 15.16 13.32 0.90
C GLU A 48 15.09 12.92 2.38
N LEU A 49 14.42 11.82 2.70
CA LEU A 49 14.32 11.32 4.08
C LEU A 49 15.70 10.91 4.64
N LYS A 50 16.55 10.27 3.84
CA LYS A 50 17.93 9.94 4.24
C LYS A 50 18.75 11.18 4.57
N LYS A 51 18.65 12.25 3.76
CA LYS A 51 19.32 13.54 4.02
C LYS A 51 18.88 14.20 5.33
N GLN A 52 17.67 13.90 5.78
CA GLN A 52 17.13 14.33 7.08
C GLN A 52 17.57 13.43 8.25
N GLY A 53 18.35 12.37 7.98
CA GLY A 53 18.84 11.43 8.98
C GLY A 53 17.91 10.25 9.27
N TYR A 54 16.89 10.02 8.44
CA TYR A 54 15.96 8.89 8.59
C TYR A 54 16.41 7.67 7.76
N GLU A 55 16.00 6.48 8.18
CA GLU A 55 16.18 5.25 7.42
C GLU A 55 15.05 5.09 6.39
N ALA A 56 15.39 5.18 5.12
CA ALA A 56 14.41 5.04 4.03
C ALA A 56 15.06 4.41 2.79
N VAL A 57 14.29 3.62 2.03
CA VAL A 57 14.65 3.12 0.71
C VAL A 57 13.45 3.23 -0.22
N GLY A 58 13.67 3.70 -1.43
CA GLY A 58 12.65 3.77 -2.48
C GLY A 58 12.74 2.57 -3.42
N VAL A 59 11.61 2.00 -3.79
CA VAL A 59 11.51 0.89 -4.75
C VAL A 59 10.44 1.21 -5.77
N GLN A 60 10.81 1.26 -7.05
CA GLN A 60 9.82 1.37 -8.10
C GLN A 60 9.02 0.07 -8.19
N THR A 61 7.73 0.16 -7.95
CA THR A 61 6.84 -1.01 -7.81
C THR A 61 5.50 -0.75 -8.44
N ASP A 62 5.07 -1.68 -9.30
CA ASP A 62 3.67 -1.78 -9.72
C ASP A 62 2.97 -2.84 -8.85
N VAL A 63 2.02 -2.41 -8.02
CA VAL A 63 1.31 -3.32 -7.10
C VAL A 63 0.40 -4.31 -7.84
N SER A 64 0.00 -4.02 -9.08
CA SER A 64 -0.78 -4.93 -9.92
C SER A 64 0.03 -6.10 -10.49
N ASP A 65 1.37 -5.98 -10.49
CA ASP A 65 2.31 -7.02 -10.90
C ASP A 65 2.92 -7.72 -9.67
N PHE A 66 2.63 -9.02 -9.52
CA PHE A 66 3.08 -9.78 -8.36
C PHE A 66 4.62 -9.97 -8.32
N GLU A 67 5.29 -10.05 -9.47
CA GLU A 67 6.77 -10.13 -9.51
C GLU A 67 7.40 -8.82 -9.04
N SER A 68 6.85 -7.68 -9.45
CA SER A 68 7.25 -6.36 -8.95
C SER A 68 7.08 -6.26 -7.43
N VAL A 69 5.98 -6.79 -6.90
CA VAL A 69 5.72 -6.81 -5.45
C VAL A 69 6.67 -7.76 -4.71
N LYS A 70 6.99 -8.92 -5.27
CA LYS A 70 8.00 -9.82 -4.68
C LYS A 70 9.38 -9.16 -4.59
N ASN A 71 9.76 -8.42 -5.63
CA ASN A 71 11.01 -7.64 -5.58
C ASN A 71 10.98 -6.57 -4.49
N LEU A 72 9.85 -5.87 -4.30
CA LEU A 72 9.69 -4.90 -3.20
C LEU A 72 9.95 -5.54 -1.84
N VAL A 73 9.33 -6.69 -1.56
CA VAL A 73 9.48 -7.40 -0.27
C VAL A 73 10.91 -7.89 -0.09
N LYS A 74 11.52 -8.44 -1.16
CA LYS A 74 12.92 -8.86 -1.16
C LYS A 74 13.85 -7.70 -0.78
N VAL A 75 13.70 -6.53 -1.41
CA VAL A 75 14.50 -5.33 -1.10
C VAL A 75 14.28 -4.89 0.36
N ALA A 76 13.04 -4.94 0.85
CA ALA A 76 12.73 -4.61 2.24
C ALA A 76 13.50 -5.53 3.21
N GLU A 77 13.40 -6.84 3.01
CA GLU A 77 14.01 -7.84 3.89
C GLU A 77 15.54 -7.85 3.82
N GLU A 78 16.12 -7.66 2.64
CA GLU A 78 17.57 -7.55 2.45
C GLU A 78 18.15 -6.27 3.06
N THR A 79 17.38 -5.17 3.07
CA THR A 79 17.87 -3.87 3.56
C THR A 79 17.68 -3.73 5.07
N TYR A 80 16.52 -4.13 5.60
CA TYR A 80 16.13 -3.82 6.97
C TYR A 80 15.69 -5.03 7.80
N GLY A 81 15.50 -6.19 7.19
CA GLY A 81 14.97 -7.39 7.82
C GLY A 81 13.46 -7.55 7.66
N PRO A 82 12.85 -8.44 8.43
CA PRO A 82 11.43 -8.79 8.31
C PRO A 82 10.51 -7.57 8.36
N VAL A 83 9.47 -7.56 7.53
CA VAL A 83 8.48 -6.47 7.49
C VAL A 83 7.56 -6.55 8.70
N ASP A 84 7.56 -5.49 9.51
CA ASP A 84 6.65 -5.35 10.66
C ASP A 84 5.31 -4.71 10.28
N ILE A 85 5.32 -3.77 9.33
CA ILE A 85 4.15 -2.97 8.98
C ILE A 85 4.00 -2.89 7.47
N LEU A 86 2.80 -3.19 6.98
CA LEU A 86 2.41 -2.96 5.60
C LEU A 86 1.30 -1.90 5.55
N VAL A 87 1.54 -0.83 4.80
CA VAL A 87 0.53 0.19 4.50
C VAL A 87 0.13 0.07 3.03
N ASN A 88 -1.02 -0.53 2.78
CA ASN A 88 -1.67 -0.63 1.48
C ASN A 88 -2.41 0.69 1.19
N ASN A 89 -1.67 1.66 0.63
CA ASN A 89 -2.20 2.97 0.29
C ASN A 89 -2.26 3.21 -1.23
N ALA A 90 -1.52 2.47 -2.03
CA ALA A 90 -1.58 2.58 -3.49
C ALA A 90 -3.02 2.42 -3.98
N GLY A 91 -3.47 3.35 -4.82
CA GLY A 91 -4.80 3.32 -5.38
C GLY A 91 -5.01 4.43 -6.41
N ILE A 92 -6.04 4.27 -7.20
CA ILE A 92 -6.52 5.27 -8.17
C ILE A 92 -7.99 5.58 -7.92
N CYS A 93 -8.39 6.78 -8.29
CA CYS A 93 -9.77 7.21 -8.44
C CYS A 93 -9.88 7.94 -9.78
N VAL A 94 -10.58 7.36 -10.73
CA VAL A 94 -10.87 7.95 -12.04
C VAL A 94 -12.38 7.92 -12.22
N LEU A 95 -12.96 9.10 -12.41
CA LEU A 95 -14.39 9.24 -12.62
C LEU A 95 -14.74 8.86 -14.06
N GLU A 96 -15.77 8.04 -14.23
CA GLU A 96 -16.25 7.59 -15.52
C GLU A 96 -17.76 7.33 -15.44
N ASP A 97 -18.50 7.82 -16.42
CA ASP A 97 -19.92 7.46 -16.54
C ASP A 97 -20.03 5.95 -16.83
N PHE A 98 -20.87 5.28 -16.07
CA PHE A 98 -21.04 3.83 -16.16
C PHE A 98 -21.49 3.35 -17.55
N LEU A 99 -22.20 4.19 -18.28
CA LEU A 99 -22.71 3.87 -19.62
C LEU A 99 -21.71 4.17 -20.75
N ASN A 100 -20.58 4.81 -20.46
CA ASN A 100 -19.53 5.06 -21.46
C ASN A 100 -18.82 3.78 -21.88
N ASP A 101 -18.36 3.71 -23.11
CA ASP A 101 -17.61 2.57 -23.65
C ASP A 101 -16.31 2.29 -22.89
N GLY A 102 -15.68 3.33 -22.33
CA GLY A 102 -14.48 3.23 -21.49
C GLY A 102 -14.69 2.67 -20.10
N SER A 103 -15.93 2.44 -19.65
CA SER A 103 -16.23 2.02 -18.28
C SER A 103 -15.63 0.65 -17.91
N PHE A 104 -15.48 -0.26 -18.86
CA PHE A 104 -14.84 -1.56 -18.62
C PHE A 104 -13.34 -1.43 -18.37
N GLU A 105 -12.63 -0.62 -19.16
CA GLU A 105 -11.21 -0.36 -18.94
C GLU A 105 -10.97 0.33 -17.58
N ASN A 106 -11.82 1.31 -17.26
CA ASN A 106 -11.76 2.02 -15.99
C ASN A 106 -11.99 1.06 -14.80
N ARG A 107 -12.98 0.15 -14.90
CA ARG A 107 -13.23 -0.91 -13.92
C ARG A 107 -11.99 -1.78 -13.74
N ASP A 108 -11.43 -2.29 -14.82
CA ASP A 108 -10.30 -3.23 -14.78
C ASP A 108 -9.07 -2.57 -14.15
N ARG A 109 -8.78 -1.31 -14.49
CA ARG A 109 -7.71 -0.55 -13.86
C ARG A 109 -7.92 -0.36 -12.35
N HIS A 110 -9.15 -0.06 -11.92
CA HIS A 110 -9.45 0.05 -10.49
C HIS A 110 -9.29 -1.29 -9.78
N PHE A 111 -9.76 -2.37 -10.36
CA PHE A 111 -9.67 -3.70 -9.75
C PHE A 111 -8.23 -4.19 -9.70
N ASP A 112 -7.46 -3.99 -10.75
CA ASP A 112 -6.05 -4.37 -10.79
C ASP A 112 -5.20 -3.61 -9.75
N ILE A 113 -5.43 -2.31 -9.58
CA ILE A 113 -4.62 -1.51 -8.67
C ILE A 113 -5.18 -1.55 -7.25
N ASN A 114 -6.48 -1.24 -7.07
CA ASN A 114 -7.06 -1.03 -5.75
C ASN A 114 -7.38 -2.35 -5.02
N ILE A 115 -7.72 -3.43 -5.75
CA ILE A 115 -8.06 -4.74 -5.17
C ILE A 115 -6.89 -5.71 -5.28
N LYS A 116 -6.51 -6.07 -6.51
CA LYS A 116 -5.43 -7.03 -6.77
C LYS A 116 -4.10 -6.53 -6.21
N GLY A 117 -3.82 -5.21 -6.30
CA GLY A 117 -2.63 -4.62 -5.69
C GLY A 117 -2.54 -4.85 -4.18
N VAL A 118 -3.64 -4.66 -3.45
CA VAL A 118 -3.72 -4.94 -2.01
C VAL A 118 -3.57 -6.44 -1.72
N TRP A 119 -4.18 -7.28 -2.55
CA TRP A 119 -4.03 -8.73 -2.45
C TRP A 119 -2.57 -9.17 -2.63
N ASN A 120 -1.91 -8.69 -3.68
CA ASN A 120 -0.53 -9.01 -4.01
C ASN A 120 0.43 -8.63 -2.89
N THR A 121 0.36 -7.39 -2.42
CA THR A 121 1.26 -6.87 -1.37
C THR A 121 1.04 -7.59 -0.05
N THR A 122 -0.21 -7.83 0.34
CA THR A 122 -0.54 -8.58 1.54
C THR A 122 -0.01 -10.01 1.45
N LYS A 123 -0.27 -10.70 0.33
CA LYS A 123 0.21 -12.09 0.11
C LYS A 123 1.73 -12.20 0.16
N ALA A 124 2.45 -11.21 -0.35
CA ALA A 124 3.91 -11.24 -0.39
C ALA A 124 4.55 -10.97 0.98
N VAL A 125 3.96 -10.08 1.80
CA VAL A 125 4.50 -9.71 3.12
C VAL A 125 4.10 -10.71 4.21
N LEU A 126 2.92 -11.29 4.13
CA LEU A 126 2.33 -12.11 5.18
C LEU A 126 3.20 -13.30 5.66
N PRO A 127 3.91 -14.06 4.78
CA PRO A 127 4.77 -15.13 5.24
C PRO A 127 5.85 -14.70 6.23
N SER A 128 6.41 -13.51 6.06
CA SER A 128 7.40 -12.92 6.96
C SER A 128 6.77 -12.58 8.32
N MET A 129 5.59 -11.96 8.32
CA MET A 129 4.85 -11.63 9.54
C MET A 129 4.44 -12.87 10.32
N ILE A 130 3.95 -13.91 9.65
CA ILE A 130 3.60 -15.19 10.30
C ILE A 130 4.84 -15.84 10.93
N LYS A 131 5.96 -15.84 10.22
CA LYS A 131 7.23 -16.41 10.73
C LYS A 131 7.74 -15.71 11.98
N THR A 132 7.58 -14.39 12.06
CA THR A 132 7.97 -13.59 13.23
C THR A 132 6.93 -13.61 14.35
N GLY A 133 5.71 -14.07 14.07
CA GLY A 133 4.60 -14.06 15.02
C GLY A 133 4.07 -12.65 15.32
N ALA A 134 4.41 -11.65 14.51
CA ALA A 134 3.97 -10.27 14.71
C ALA A 134 3.91 -9.52 13.38
N GLY A 135 2.95 -8.60 13.26
CA GLY A 135 2.81 -7.74 12.10
C GLY A 135 1.57 -6.86 12.20
N ALA A 136 1.54 -5.81 11.41
CA ALA A 136 0.37 -4.95 11.28
C ALA A 136 0.13 -4.59 9.79
N ILE A 137 -1.10 -4.76 9.34
CA ILE A 137 -1.49 -4.42 7.97
C ILE A 137 -2.56 -3.33 8.02
N VAL A 138 -2.26 -2.19 7.41
CA VAL A 138 -3.20 -1.08 7.24
C VAL A 138 -3.67 -1.05 5.79
N ILE A 139 -4.97 -1.02 5.57
CA ILE A 139 -5.56 -0.98 4.24
C ILE A 139 -6.35 0.32 4.07
N MET A 140 -5.94 1.14 3.09
CA MET A 140 -6.59 2.41 2.81
C MET A 140 -7.86 2.19 2.00
N SER A 141 -8.99 2.09 2.68
CA SER A 141 -10.32 2.10 2.07
C SER A 141 -10.80 3.55 1.83
N SER A 142 -12.09 3.78 1.81
CA SER A 142 -12.72 5.09 1.64
C SER A 142 -14.10 5.08 2.30
N VAL A 143 -14.64 6.26 2.60
CA VAL A 143 -16.08 6.40 2.88
C VAL A 143 -16.92 6.08 1.64
N THR A 144 -16.36 6.37 0.44
CA THR A 144 -16.95 5.97 -0.84
C THR A 144 -16.93 4.45 -0.97
N GLY A 145 -18.08 3.87 -1.22
CA GLY A 145 -18.28 2.42 -1.36
C GLY A 145 -18.75 1.72 -0.10
N ASP A 146 -18.37 2.18 1.09
CA ASP A 146 -18.89 1.62 2.36
C ASP A 146 -20.10 2.40 2.88
N MET A 147 -20.04 3.73 2.84
CA MET A 147 -21.08 4.60 3.42
C MET A 147 -21.76 5.51 2.39
N VAL A 148 -21.05 5.98 1.38
CA VAL A 148 -21.53 6.91 0.36
C VAL A 148 -21.05 6.51 -1.02
N ALA A 149 -21.62 7.09 -2.06
CA ALA A 149 -21.14 7.01 -3.43
C ALA A 149 -21.62 8.25 -4.21
N ASP A 150 -20.78 8.72 -5.13
CA ASP A 150 -21.08 9.81 -6.03
C ASP A 150 -21.20 9.32 -7.49
N PRO A 151 -21.90 10.06 -8.37
CA PRO A 151 -21.94 9.75 -9.79
C PRO A 151 -20.53 9.65 -10.39
N GLY A 152 -20.31 8.68 -11.26
CA GLY A 152 -19.01 8.42 -11.89
C GLY A 152 -18.04 7.60 -11.06
N GLU A 153 -18.35 7.21 -9.83
CA GLU A 153 -17.46 6.48 -8.93
C GLU A 153 -17.73 4.97 -8.85
N VAL A 154 -18.51 4.39 -9.77
CA VAL A 154 -18.92 2.97 -9.66
C VAL A 154 -17.73 2.03 -9.50
N ALA A 155 -16.69 2.15 -10.32
CA ALA A 155 -15.50 1.30 -10.24
C ALA A 155 -14.69 1.57 -8.95
N TYR A 156 -14.53 2.84 -8.59
CA TYR A 156 -13.84 3.24 -7.36
C TYR A 156 -14.57 2.75 -6.12
N ALA A 157 -15.87 3.08 -5.99
CA ALA A 157 -16.71 2.67 -4.87
C ALA A 157 -16.70 1.14 -4.68
N THR A 158 -16.90 0.39 -5.77
CA THR A 158 -16.83 -1.07 -5.76
C THR A 158 -15.48 -1.57 -5.24
N SER A 159 -14.37 -0.99 -5.74
CA SER A 159 -13.04 -1.39 -5.30
C SER A 159 -12.80 -1.13 -3.81
N LYS A 160 -13.27 0.01 -3.29
CA LYS A 160 -13.08 0.38 -1.88
C LYS A 160 -13.98 -0.41 -0.93
N ALA A 161 -15.22 -0.72 -1.32
CA ALA A 161 -16.09 -1.63 -0.58
C ALA A 161 -15.50 -3.04 -0.48
N ALA A 162 -14.89 -3.54 -1.56
CA ALA A 162 -14.21 -4.85 -1.57
C ALA A 162 -13.09 -4.92 -0.53
N LEU A 163 -12.36 -3.83 -0.28
CA LEU A 163 -11.29 -3.79 0.72
C LEU A 163 -11.79 -3.95 2.15
N VAL A 164 -13.01 -3.52 2.45
CA VAL A 164 -13.64 -3.74 3.76
C VAL A 164 -13.89 -5.23 3.99
N GLY A 165 -14.44 -5.91 2.98
CA GLY A 165 -14.63 -7.37 3.01
C GLY A 165 -13.30 -8.13 3.14
N PHE A 166 -12.31 -7.75 2.33
CA PHE A 166 -10.97 -8.32 2.39
C PHE A 166 -10.35 -8.17 3.78
N THR A 167 -10.41 -6.97 4.38
CA THR A 167 -9.87 -6.71 5.72
C THR A 167 -10.51 -7.60 6.78
N LYS A 168 -11.84 -7.73 6.77
CA LYS A 168 -12.57 -8.57 7.72
C LYS A 168 -12.20 -10.06 7.58
N ALA A 169 -12.11 -10.55 6.33
CA ALA A 169 -11.75 -11.95 6.06
C ALA A 169 -10.31 -12.24 6.50
N MET A 170 -9.35 -11.40 6.11
CA MET A 170 -7.94 -11.56 6.47
C MET A 170 -7.71 -11.50 7.99
N ALA A 171 -8.39 -10.58 8.69
CA ALA A 171 -8.29 -10.51 10.14
C ALA A 171 -8.76 -11.80 10.84
N ARG A 172 -9.72 -12.52 10.27
CA ARG A 172 -10.18 -13.82 10.80
C ARG A 172 -9.26 -14.97 10.44
N GLU A 173 -8.60 -14.89 9.29
CA GLU A 173 -7.75 -15.97 8.80
C GLU A 173 -6.36 -15.98 9.47
N VAL A 174 -5.80 -14.79 9.74
CA VAL A 174 -4.41 -14.66 10.22
C VAL A 174 -4.25 -13.87 11.51
N GLY A 175 -5.32 -13.33 12.08
CA GLY A 175 -5.31 -12.48 13.28
C GLY A 175 -5.54 -13.25 14.59
N GLY A 176 -5.14 -14.53 14.66
CA GLY A 176 -5.33 -15.40 15.84
C GLY A 176 -4.39 -15.11 16.99
#